data_615ec3e87a6b687ffab0c8483e640237
#
_entry.id   615ec3e87a6b687ffab0c8483e640237
#
_cell.length_a   1.000
_cell.length_b   1.000
_cell.length_c   1.000
_cell.angle_alpha   90.00
_cell.angle_beta   90.00
_cell.angle_gamma   90.00
#
_symmetry.space_group_name_H-M   'P 1'
#
loop_
_entity.id
_entity.type
_entity.pdbx_description
1 polymer ?
#
loop_
_entity_poly.entity_id
_entity_poly.type
_entity_poly.pdbx_seq_one_letter_code
_entity_poly.pdbx_strand_id
1 'polypeptide(L)'
;MWPEASRVRVFMPFPGLEVPHLCAQCQDYPCVNACPVQALSTDRNGAVTVDREKCISCGACIRACPGTVPYLHPGDNKATICDLCGGEPKCVEVCTEAGYNALTMVDEGPSVHRKLYSRDPVDVAKDLAIKFFGEKGEEVIE
;
A
#
# COMPACT_ATOMS: atom_id res chain seq x y z
N MET A 1 -17.40 4.71 6.16
CA MET A 1 -16.57 4.13 5.07
C MET A 1 -16.39 2.66 5.37
N TRP A 2 -16.74 1.77 4.47
CA TRP A 2 -16.56 0.33 4.67
C TRP A 2 -15.09 -0.03 4.67
N PRO A 3 -14.61 -0.91 5.54
CA PRO A 3 -13.24 -1.39 5.52
C PRO A 3 -12.83 -1.97 4.15
N GLU A 4 -13.78 -2.57 3.44
CA GLU A 4 -13.60 -3.13 2.10
C GLU A 4 -13.23 -2.10 1.03
N ALA A 5 -13.61 -0.84 1.22
CA ALA A 5 -13.25 0.25 0.31
C ALA A 5 -11.95 0.97 0.70
N SER A 6 -11.35 0.61 1.83
CA SER A 6 -10.11 1.23 2.31
C SER A 6 -8.95 0.88 1.38
N ARG A 7 -8.19 1.90 0.99
CA ARG A 7 -6.93 1.73 0.24
C ARG A 7 -5.70 1.63 1.14
N VAL A 8 -5.90 1.83 2.44
CA VAL A 8 -4.91 1.48 3.47
C VAL A 8 -5.10 0.01 3.80
N ARG A 9 -4.05 -0.78 3.64
CA ARG A 9 -4.05 -2.20 3.99
C ARG A 9 -3.48 -2.36 5.38
N VAL A 10 -4.10 -3.21 6.18
CA VAL A 10 -3.53 -3.63 7.47
C VAL A 10 -3.24 -5.12 7.38
N PHE A 11 -1.99 -5.46 7.53
CA PHE A 11 -1.54 -6.85 7.59
C PHE A 11 -1.28 -7.25 9.04
N MET A 12 -1.57 -8.48 9.38
CA MET A 12 -1.27 -9.07 10.68
C MET A 12 -0.49 -10.37 10.44
N PRO A 13 0.80 -10.26 10.07
CA PRO A 13 1.62 -11.44 9.81
C PRO A 13 1.78 -12.31 11.05
N PHE A 14 1.77 -11.69 12.24
CA PHE A 14 1.85 -12.36 13.53
C PHE A 14 0.74 -11.82 14.46
N PRO A 15 0.20 -12.67 15.35
CA PRO A 15 -0.84 -12.24 16.29
C PRO A 15 -0.40 -11.02 17.13
N GLY A 16 -1.19 -9.94 17.08
CA GLY A 16 -0.92 -8.71 17.85
C GLY A 16 0.11 -7.77 17.24
N LEU A 17 0.56 -8.04 16.00
CA LEU A 17 1.46 -7.15 15.27
C LEU A 17 0.80 -6.70 13.97
N GLU A 18 0.02 -5.63 14.03
CA GLU A 18 -0.61 -5.00 12.89
C GLU A 18 0.38 -4.09 12.16
N VAL A 19 0.53 -4.32 10.86
CA VAL A 19 1.38 -3.52 9.98
C VAL A 19 0.51 -2.77 8.98
N PRO A 20 0.30 -1.46 9.15
CA PRO A 20 -0.40 -0.66 8.15
C PRO A 20 0.50 -0.43 6.93
N HIS A 21 -0.03 -0.69 5.76
CA HIS A 21 0.65 -0.46 4.49
C HIS A 21 -0.15 0.48 3.60
N LEU A 22 0.53 1.49 3.09
CA LEU A 22 0.03 2.42 2.09
C LEU A 22 0.81 2.27 0.80
N CYS A 23 0.21 2.71 -0.30
CA CYS A 23 0.92 2.76 -1.57
C CYS A 23 2.07 3.79 -1.48
N ALA A 24 3.28 3.35 -1.75
CA ALA A 24 4.48 4.20 -1.72
C ALA A 24 4.61 5.09 -2.97
N GLN A 25 3.66 5.01 -3.92
CA GLN A 25 3.69 5.75 -5.19
C GLN A 25 5.07 5.59 -5.88
N CYS A 26 5.50 4.33 -6.09
CA CYS A 26 6.80 3.98 -6.67
C CYS A 26 7.02 4.70 -8.00
N GLN A 27 8.21 5.22 -8.24
CA GLN A 27 8.51 5.90 -9.50
C GLN A 27 8.63 4.97 -10.71
N ASP A 28 9.03 3.72 -10.48
CA ASP A 28 9.12 2.69 -11.50
C ASP A 28 7.78 1.99 -11.79
N TYR A 29 6.74 2.33 -11.05
CA TYR A 29 5.37 1.84 -11.23
C TYR A 29 5.25 0.35 -11.57
N PRO A 30 5.79 -0.58 -10.77
CA PRO A 30 5.82 -1.99 -11.13
C PRO A 30 4.43 -2.58 -11.36
N CYS A 31 3.42 -2.11 -10.63
CA CYS A 31 2.03 -2.54 -10.81
C CYS A 31 1.43 -2.09 -12.15
N VAL A 32 1.78 -0.90 -12.63
CA VAL A 32 1.33 -0.38 -13.94
C VAL A 32 2.00 -1.17 -15.06
N ASN A 33 3.33 -1.33 -14.97
CA ASN A 33 4.12 -2.05 -15.98
C ASN A 33 3.74 -3.53 -16.10
N ALA A 34 3.27 -4.15 -15.01
CA ALA A 34 2.84 -5.55 -15.00
C ALA A 34 1.42 -5.77 -15.53
N CYS A 35 0.65 -4.71 -15.82
CA CYS A 35 -0.73 -4.86 -16.25
C CYS A 35 -0.83 -5.27 -17.72
N PRO A 36 -1.27 -6.51 -18.06
CA PRO A 36 -1.27 -7.01 -19.44
C PRO A 36 -2.30 -6.31 -20.33
N VAL A 37 -3.33 -5.71 -19.73
CA VAL A 37 -4.41 -5.01 -20.46
C VAL A 37 -4.34 -3.50 -20.30
N GLN A 38 -3.26 -2.98 -19.71
CA GLN A 38 -3.06 -1.54 -19.51
C GLN A 38 -4.25 -0.85 -18.82
N ALA A 39 -4.85 -1.53 -17.85
CA ALA A 39 -5.94 -0.99 -17.02
C ALA A 39 -5.43 -0.04 -15.93
N LEU A 40 -4.12 0.01 -15.69
CA LEU A 40 -3.51 0.91 -14.71
C LEU A 40 -2.76 2.01 -15.44
N SER A 41 -2.91 3.23 -14.94
CA SER A 41 -2.20 4.41 -15.43
C SER A 41 -1.83 5.32 -14.26
N THR A 42 -1.03 6.33 -14.52
CA THR A 42 -0.64 7.33 -13.52
C THR A 42 -1.28 8.68 -13.85
N ASP A 43 -1.73 9.38 -12.84
CA ASP A 43 -2.24 10.74 -12.97
C ASP A 43 -1.12 11.79 -12.87
N ARG A 44 -1.51 13.08 -12.89
CA ARG A 44 -0.57 14.22 -12.78
C ARG A 44 0.14 14.31 -11.43
N ASN A 45 -0.45 13.72 -10.39
CA ASN A 45 0.10 13.68 -9.03
C ASN A 45 0.98 12.43 -8.81
N GLY A 46 1.18 11.60 -9.85
CA GLY A 46 1.89 10.35 -9.76
C GLY A 46 1.09 9.22 -9.09
N ALA A 47 -0.18 9.45 -8.80
CA ALA A 47 -1.05 8.43 -8.23
C ALA A 47 -1.45 7.40 -9.29
N VAL A 48 -1.59 6.13 -8.87
CA VAL A 48 -2.03 5.07 -9.76
C VAL A 48 -3.56 5.03 -9.83
N THR A 49 -4.08 5.17 -11.04
CA THR A 49 -5.51 5.06 -11.32
C THR A 49 -5.83 3.73 -12.01
N VAL A 50 -7.03 3.21 -11.78
CA VAL A 50 -7.48 1.93 -12.33
C VAL A 50 -8.71 2.15 -13.21
N ASP A 51 -8.58 1.81 -14.50
CA ASP A 51 -9.71 1.68 -15.42
C ASP A 51 -10.42 0.35 -15.11
N ARG A 52 -11.56 0.46 -14.43
CA ARG A 52 -12.30 -0.72 -13.95
C ARG A 52 -12.93 -1.52 -15.11
N GLU A 53 -13.22 -0.88 -16.24
CA GLU A 53 -13.80 -1.54 -17.42
C GLU A 53 -12.75 -2.43 -18.10
N LYS A 54 -11.50 -1.95 -18.21
CA LYS A 54 -10.39 -2.73 -18.77
C LYS A 54 -9.84 -3.80 -17.83
N CYS A 55 -9.99 -3.62 -16.51
CA CYS A 55 -9.43 -4.55 -15.55
C CYS A 55 -10.04 -5.96 -15.68
N ILE A 56 -9.22 -6.97 -15.91
CA ILE A 56 -9.61 -8.38 -16.02
C ILE A 56 -9.39 -9.19 -14.75
N SER A 57 -9.12 -8.54 -13.62
CA SER A 57 -8.96 -9.19 -12.30
C SER A 57 -7.83 -10.26 -12.22
N CYS A 58 -6.81 -10.15 -13.05
CA CYS A 58 -5.74 -11.16 -13.16
C CYS A 58 -4.74 -11.17 -11.99
N GLY A 59 -4.75 -10.16 -11.12
CA GLY A 59 -3.86 -10.04 -9.96
C GLY A 59 -2.39 -9.76 -10.29
N ALA A 60 -2.02 -9.46 -11.54
CA ALA A 60 -0.64 -9.17 -11.93
C ALA A 60 -0.05 -7.97 -11.15
N CYS A 61 -0.85 -6.92 -10.94
CA CYS A 61 -0.47 -5.74 -10.17
C CYS A 61 -0.19 -6.06 -8.69
N ILE A 62 -0.88 -7.05 -8.12
CA ILE A 62 -0.67 -7.50 -6.72
C ILE A 62 0.69 -8.18 -6.61
N ARG A 63 0.98 -9.12 -7.51
CA ARG A 63 2.25 -9.86 -7.52
C ARG A 63 3.47 -8.99 -7.84
N ALA A 64 3.27 -7.93 -8.62
CA ALA A 64 4.34 -7.01 -8.98
C ALA A 64 4.64 -5.97 -7.89
N CYS A 65 3.73 -5.76 -6.94
CA CYS A 65 3.89 -4.77 -5.89
C CYS A 65 4.76 -5.32 -4.74
N PRO A 66 5.94 -4.73 -4.44
CA PRO A 66 6.76 -5.18 -3.33
C PRO A 66 6.04 -5.13 -1.97
N GLY A 67 5.16 -4.13 -1.78
CA GLY A 67 4.39 -3.96 -0.54
C GLY A 67 3.04 -4.68 -0.53
N THR A 68 2.69 -5.45 -1.58
CA THR A 68 1.41 -6.18 -1.72
C THR A 68 0.16 -5.30 -1.47
N VAL A 69 0.27 -4.00 -1.74
CA VAL A 69 -0.80 -3.02 -1.45
C VAL A 69 -2.03 -3.17 -2.35
N PRO A 70 -1.91 -3.40 -3.69
CA PRO A 70 -3.06 -3.62 -4.53
C PRO A 70 -3.86 -4.85 -4.08
N TYR A 71 -5.18 -4.79 -4.22
CA TYR A 71 -6.05 -5.93 -3.96
C TYR A 71 -7.23 -5.95 -4.94
N LEU A 72 -7.94 -7.06 -5.01
CA LEU A 72 -9.18 -7.15 -5.74
C LEU A 72 -10.33 -6.81 -4.80
N HIS A 73 -11.14 -5.82 -5.19
CA HIS A 73 -12.28 -5.37 -4.38
C HIS A 73 -13.34 -6.48 -4.27
N PRO A 74 -13.83 -6.82 -3.07
CA PRO A 74 -14.77 -7.94 -2.88
C PRO A 74 -16.08 -7.81 -3.68
N GLY A 75 -16.54 -6.58 -3.92
CA GLY A 75 -17.82 -6.33 -4.57
C GLY A 75 -17.82 -6.54 -6.08
N ASP A 76 -16.76 -6.13 -6.78
CA ASP A 76 -16.68 -6.18 -8.25
C ASP A 76 -15.44 -6.90 -8.78
N ASN A 77 -14.62 -7.41 -7.88
CA ASN A 77 -13.39 -8.15 -8.18
C ASN A 77 -12.38 -7.37 -9.05
N LYS A 78 -12.43 -6.04 -9.01
CA LYS A 78 -11.50 -5.18 -9.77
C LYS A 78 -10.33 -4.73 -8.89
N ALA A 79 -9.20 -4.49 -9.53
CA ALA A 79 -8.02 -3.98 -8.83
C ALA A 79 -8.33 -2.66 -8.12
N THR A 80 -7.89 -2.55 -6.88
CA THR A 80 -8.01 -1.33 -6.07
C THR A 80 -6.63 -0.97 -5.55
N ILE A 81 -6.22 0.27 -5.79
CA ILE A 81 -4.92 0.82 -5.43
C ILE A 81 -5.15 2.23 -4.89
N CYS A 82 -4.24 2.75 -4.09
CA CYS A 82 -4.32 4.12 -3.60
C CYS A 82 -4.13 5.12 -4.74
N ASP A 83 -5.13 5.94 -4.97
CA ASP A 83 -5.19 7.01 -5.97
C ASP A 83 -5.00 8.40 -5.35
N LEU A 84 -4.50 8.47 -4.11
CA LEU A 84 -4.36 9.69 -3.32
C LEU A 84 -5.68 10.49 -3.19
N CYS A 85 -6.83 9.84 -3.39
CA CYS A 85 -8.15 10.45 -3.40
C CYS A 85 -8.25 11.65 -4.36
N GLY A 86 -7.57 11.56 -5.51
CA GLY A 86 -7.53 12.65 -6.49
C GLY A 86 -6.64 13.85 -6.12
N GLY A 87 -5.73 13.66 -5.15
CA GLY A 87 -4.82 14.70 -4.65
C GLY A 87 -5.16 15.23 -3.25
N GLU A 88 -6.29 14.79 -2.68
CA GLU A 88 -6.72 15.17 -1.32
C GLU A 88 -6.85 13.91 -0.44
N PRO A 89 -5.74 13.36 0.09
CA PRO A 89 -5.73 12.08 0.78
C PRO A 89 -6.51 12.11 2.09
N LYS A 90 -7.70 11.53 2.08
CA LYS A 90 -8.62 11.52 3.23
C LYS A 90 -8.05 10.85 4.47
N CYS A 91 -7.16 9.87 4.32
CA CYS A 91 -6.49 9.22 5.44
C CYS A 91 -5.57 10.21 6.22
N VAL A 92 -4.93 11.14 5.51
CA VAL A 92 -4.10 12.19 6.13
C VAL A 92 -4.99 13.22 6.83
N GLU A 93 -6.05 13.69 6.16
CA GLU A 93 -7.02 14.63 6.71
C GLU A 93 -7.59 14.13 8.05
N VAL A 94 -8.16 12.92 8.06
CA VAL A 94 -8.74 12.32 9.27
C VAL A 94 -7.69 12.10 10.37
N CYS A 95 -6.47 11.69 10.00
CA CYS A 95 -5.38 11.51 10.96
C CYS A 95 -4.99 12.82 11.64
N THR A 96 -4.96 13.92 10.88
CA THR A 96 -4.65 15.25 11.40
C THR A 96 -5.79 15.80 12.27
N GLU A 97 -7.05 15.69 11.82
CA GLU A 97 -8.23 16.12 12.58
C GLU A 97 -8.36 15.38 13.92
N ALA A 98 -8.00 14.10 13.94
CA ALA A 98 -8.00 13.29 15.16
C ALA A 98 -6.80 13.59 16.09
N GLY A 99 -5.87 14.46 15.68
CA GLY A 99 -4.70 14.87 16.47
C GLY A 99 -3.55 13.86 16.50
N TYR A 100 -3.63 12.76 15.76
CA TYR A 100 -2.56 11.75 15.73
C TYR A 100 -1.34 12.19 14.94
N ASN A 101 -1.52 12.92 13.84
CA ASN A 101 -0.45 13.39 12.94
C ASN A 101 0.55 12.29 12.52
N ALA A 102 0.07 11.04 12.43
CA ALA A 102 0.89 9.90 12.08
C ALA A 102 1.08 9.75 10.55
N LEU A 103 0.21 10.38 9.76
CA LEU A 103 0.26 10.40 8.32
C LEU A 103 0.47 11.83 7.82
N THR A 104 1.42 11.99 6.89
CA THR A 104 1.70 13.27 6.24
C THR A 104 1.86 13.09 4.74
N MET A 105 1.52 14.10 3.96
CA MET A 105 1.92 14.15 2.55
C MET A 105 3.37 14.59 2.45
N VAL A 106 4.10 13.92 1.57
CA VAL A 106 5.48 14.29 1.23
C VAL A 106 5.49 14.64 -0.26
N ASP A 107 5.50 15.93 -0.56
CA ASP A 107 5.48 16.42 -1.94
C ASP A 107 6.83 16.29 -2.64
N GLU A 108 7.90 16.36 -1.86
CA GLU A 108 9.27 16.26 -2.36
C GLU A 108 10.06 15.23 -1.55
N GLY A 109 10.63 14.28 -2.23
CA GLY A 109 11.55 13.31 -1.64
C GLY A 109 12.37 12.62 -2.71
N PRO A 110 13.64 12.28 -2.45
CA PRO A 110 14.41 11.52 -3.40
C PRO A 110 13.71 10.19 -3.68
N SER A 111 13.53 9.91 -4.94
CA SER A 111 12.80 8.75 -5.49
C SER A 111 13.22 7.40 -4.92
N VAL A 112 14.46 7.31 -4.49
CA VAL A 112 15.05 6.12 -3.87
C VAL A 112 14.37 5.79 -2.54
N HIS A 113 13.91 6.78 -1.78
CA HIS A 113 13.26 6.55 -0.49
C HIS A 113 11.85 5.99 -0.62
N ARG A 114 11.11 6.32 -1.69
CA ARG A 114 9.74 5.80 -1.87
C ARG A 114 9.72 4.28 -2.00
N LYS A 115 10.69 3.70 -2.71
CA LYS A 115 10.78 2.24 -2.86
C LYS A 115 11.14 1.51 -1.56
N LEU A 116 11.86 2.16 -0.64
CA LEU A 116 12.18 1.59 0.68
C LEU A 116 10.93 1.40 1.55
N TYR A 117 9.88 2.17 1.33
CA TYR A 117 8.60 2.01 2.03
C TYR A 117 7.69 0.94 1.40
N SER A 118 8.05 0.43 0.20
CA SER A 118 7.36 -0.65 -0.51
C SER A 118 7.94 -2.03 -0.15
N ARG A 119 8.17 -2.30 1.12
CA ARG A 119 8.68 -3.60 1.57
C ARG A 119 7.53 -4.58 1.77
N ASP A 120 7.86 -5.87 1.71
CA ASP A 120 6.89 -6.91 2.06
C ASP A 120 6.43 -6.74 3.52
N PRO A 121 5.11 -6.83 3.81
CA PRO A 121 4.60 -6.69 5.16
C PRO A 121 5.18 -7.67 6.18
N VAL A 122 5.53 -8.88 5.74
CA VAL A 122 6.16 -9.89 6.60
C VAL A 122 7.56 -9.44 7.00
N ASP A 123 8.35 -8.90 6.06
CA ASP A 123 9.70 -8.40 6.35
C ASP A 123 9.66 -7.19 7.30
N VAL A 124 8.66 -6.30 7.12
CA VAL A 124 8.46 -5.19 8.06
C VAL A 124 8.10 -5.70 9.45
N ALA A 125 7.21 -6.69 9.54
CA ALA A 125 6.82 -7.29 10.82
C ALA A 125 8.01 -7.98 11.51
N LYS A 126 8.86 -8.66 10.77
CA LYS A 126 10.11 -9.24 11.30
C LYS A 126 11.02 -8.20 11.91
N ASP A 127 11.31 -7.13 11.17
CA ASP A 127 12.15 -6.05 11.66
C ASP A 127 11.57 -5.41 12.93
N LEU A 128 10.24 -5.23 12.98
CA LEU A 128 9.57 -4.70 14.16
C LEU A 128 9.64 -5.66 15.34
N ALA A 129 9.44 -6.95 15.13
CA ALA A 129 9.54 -7.96 16.18
C ALA A 129 10.95 -7.99 16.79
N ILE A 130 12.00 -7.99 15.97
CA ILE A 130 13.39 -7.92 16.45
C ILE A 130 13.63 -6.61 17.20
N LYS A 131 13.13 -5.50 16.71
CA LYS A 131 13.31 -4.18 17.33
C LYS A 131 12.63 -4.07 18.70
N PHE A 132 11.44 -4.67 18.87
CA PHE A 132 10.69 -4.59 20.12
C PHE A 132 11.07 -5.66 21.13
N PHE A 133 11.45 -6.86 20.68
CA PHE A 133 11.68 -8.02 21.54
C PHE A 133 13.16 -8.48 21.57
N GLY A 134 14.03 -7.84 20.79
CA GLY A 134 15.45 -8.21 20.69
C GLY A 134 15.61 -9.62 20.10
N GLU A 135 16.56 -10.40 20.65
CA GLU A 135 16.82 -11.78 20.20
C GLU A 135 15.59 -12.69 20.30
N LYS A 136 14.67 -12.41 21.24
CA LYS A 136 13.39 -13.14 21.34
C LYS A 136 12.41 -12.81 20.22
N GLY A 137 12.65 -11.75 19.47
CA GLY A 137 11.87 -11.42 18.28
C GLY A 137 11.97 -12.49 17.20
N GLU A 138 13.07 -13.23 17.14
CA GLU A 138 13.23 -14.35 16.19
C GLU A 138 12.32 -15.53 16.56
N GLU A 139 12.12 -15.80 17.86
CA GLU A 139 11.23 -16.87 18.33
C GLU A 139 9.74 -16.57 18.07
N VAL A 140 9.36 -15.30 17.94
CA VAL A 140 7.97 -14.88 17.65
C VAL A 140 7.63 -15.05 16.16
N ILE A 141 8.65 -15.21 15.32
CA ILE A 141 8.56 -15.20 13.86
C ILE A 141 8.51 -16.65 13.30
N GLU A 142 8.90 -17.65 14.08
CA GLU A 142 8.80 -19.08 13.74
C GLU A 142 7.39 -19.64 14.00
#